data_4363ba496d7cdf532700eb993ff901f5
#
_entry.id   4363ba496d7cdf532700eb993ff901f5
#
_cell.length_a   1.000
_cell.length_b   1.000
_cell.length_c   1.000
_cell.angle_alpha   90.00
_cell.angle_beta   90.00
_cell.angle_gamma   90.00
#
_symmetry.space_group_name_H-M   'P 1'
#
loop_
_entity.id
_entity.type
_entity.pdbx_description
1 polymer ?
#
loop_
_entity_poly.entity_id
_entity_poly.type
_entity_poly.pdbx_seq_one_letter_code
_entity_poly.pdbx_strand_id
1 'polypeptide(L)'
;MDFLEFLRSNPYPGRGIAVGKDRVYYFIMGRSENSRNRIFVETEDGIRTEAFDAAKCSDPSLIIYHPVRQSGGDLIVTNGDQTDTIRDMGDFRSACMTRRFEPDGPNFTPRISAMVYSGGGFEFSILKHGWGSPDQDGELTHVCNRQFFCYEDIAPGTMRFLSTYQGDGSPLPTFAGEPLEVSCPSPDEVWAALNADNKVSLYANVGGDVKLFNKHLGQ
;
A
#
# COMPACT_ATOMS: atom_id res chain seq x y z
N MET A 1 9.79 -4.53 16.40
CA MET A 1 10.80 -4.84 15.36
C MET A 1 11.42 -3.55 14.88
N ASP A 2 12.71 -3.52 14.56
CA ASP A 2 13.33 -2.36 13.92
C ASP A 2 12.85 -2.26 12.45
N PHE A 3 12.19 -1.14 12.11
CA PHE A 3 11.60 -0.97 10.77
C PHE A 3 12.66 -0.78 9.69
N LEU A 4 13.76 -0.07 10.02
CA LEU A 4 14.84 0.16 9.05
C LEU A 4 15.60 -1.12 8.74
N GLU A 5 15.84 -1.97 9.75
CA GLU A 5 16.45 -3.27 9.55
C GLU A 5 15.56 -4.18 8.69
N PHE A 6 14.25 -4.20 8.97
CA PHE A 6 13.28 -4.92 8.14
C PHE A 6 13.32 -4.47 6.67
N LEU A 7 13.30 -3.15 6.41
CA LEU A 7 13.32 -2.61 5.04
C LEU A 7 14.63 -2.92 4.31
N ARG A 8 15.78 -2.85 5.01
CA ARG A 8 17.10 -3.19 4.41
C ARG A 8 17.24 -4.67 4.10
N SER A 9 16.68 -5.53 4.96
CA SER A 9 16.74 -6.99 4.78
C SER A 9 15.72 -7.53 3.80
N ASN A 10 14.66 -6.76 3.50
CA ASN A 10 13.58 -7.15 2.60
C ASN A 10 13.67 -6.37 1.27
N PRO A 11 14.22 -6.95 0.19
CA PRO A 11 14.44 -6.24 -1.07
C PRO A 11 13.13 -5.87 -1.79
N TYR A 12 12.01 -6.53 -1.49
CA TYR A 12 10.75 -6.29 -2.20
C TYR A 12 9.49 -6.56 -1.36
N PRO A 13 9.12 -5.71 -0.41
CA PRO A 13 7.81 -5.76 0.24
C PRO A 13 6.66 -5.29 -0.69
N GLY A 14 6.98 -4.80 -1.88
CA GLY A 14 6.01 -4.33 -2.88
C GLY A 14 5.47 -2.95 -2.57
N ARG A 15 4.21 -2.86 -2.10
CA ARG A 15 3.61 -1.65 -1.54
C ARG A 15 3.52 -1.82 -0.03
N GLY A 16 3.79 -0.76 0.71
CA GLY A 16 3.73 -0.79 2.17
C GLY A 16 3.01 0.40 2.75
N ILE A 17 2.17 0.15 3.75
CA ILE A 17 1.49 1.16 4.55
C ILE A 17 1.94 0.99 6.00
N ALA A 18 2.44 2.06 6.62
CA ALA A 18 2.72 2.08 8.04
C ALA A 18 1.93 3.22 8.70
N VAL A 19 1.23 2.92 9.79
CA VAL A 19 0.43 3.88 10.54
C VAL A 19 0.92 3.93 11.98
N GLY A 20 1.30 5.13 12.42
CA GLY A 20 1.67 5.50 13.77
C GLY A 20 0.67 6.47 14.38
N LYS A 21 0.93 6.88 15.64
CA LYS A 21 0.04 7.83 16.35
C LYS A 21 -0.04 9.19 15.66
N ASP A 22 1.09 9.67 15.12
CA ASP A 22 1.24 10.99 14.51
C ASP A 22 1.74 10.91 13.06
N ARG A 23 1.79 9.72 12.46
CA ARG A 23 2.39 9.56 11.14
C ARG A 23 1.80 8.44 10.31
N VAL A 24 1.88 8.65 9.01
CA VAL A 24 1.48 7.66 8.01
C VAL A 24 2.53 7.62 6.90
N TYR A 25 3.02 6.44 6.58
CA TYR A 25 3.91 6.19 5.44
C TYR A 25 3.22 5.30 4.43
N TYR A 26 3.35 5.65 3.17
CA TYR A 26 2.98 4.78 2.06
C TYR A 26 4.09 4.80 1.01
N PHE A 27 4.59 3.63 0.65
CA PHE A 27 5.59 3.53 -0.41
C PHE A 27 5.20 2.55 -1.49
N ILE A 28 5.73 2.79 -2.68
CA ILE A 28 5.66 1.86 -3.81
C ILE A 28 7.06 1.43 -4.22
N MET A 29 7.18 0.14 -4.53
CA MET A 29 8.34 -0.45 -5.16
C MET A 29 7.92 -1.13 -6.47
N GLY A 30 8.82 -1.24 -7.44
CA GLY A 30 8.56 -1.81 -8.76
C GLY A 30 9.70 -2.70 -9.22
N ARG A 31 9.38 -3.84 -9.85
CA ARG A 31 10.35 -4.73 -10.51
C ARG A 31 10.34 -4.58 -12.02
N SER A 32 9.16 -4.36 -12.62
CA SER A 32 9.03 -4.13 -14.07
C SER A 32 9.27 -2.67 -14.44
N GLU A 33 9.62 -2.41 -15.70
CA GLU A 33 9.79 -1.06 -16.22
C GLU A 33 8.53 -0.22 -16.04
N ASN A 34 7.35 -0.78 -16.38
CA ASN A 34 6.06 -0.10 -16.20
C ASN A 34 5.79 0.22 -14.72
N SER A 35 6.06 -0.70 -13.78
CA SER A 35 5.85 -0.47 -12.37
C SER A 35 6.81 0.55 -11.75
N ARG A 36 8.01 0.73 -12.32
CA ARG A 36 9.01 1.72 -11.91
C ARG A 36 8.76 3.10 -12.50
N ASN A 37 8.06 3.18 -13.63
CA ASN A 37 7.78 4.42 -14.36
C ASN A 37 6.68 5.26 -13.70
N ARG A 38 6.81 5.55 -12.40
CA ARG A 38 5.82 6.28 -11.60
C ARG A 38 6.45 7.32 -10.70
N ILE A 39 5.68 8.37 -10.44
CA ILE A 39 5.93 9.37 -9.42
C ILE A 39 4.66 9.63 -8.62
N PHE A 40 4.80 10.14 -7.40
CA PHE A 40 3.70 10.75 -6.66
C PHE A 40 3.62 12.24 -6.96
N VAL A 41 2.41 12.72 -7.21
CA VAL A 41 2.10 14.15 -7.34
C VAL A 41 1.01 14.53 -6.35
N GLU A 42 1.09 15.73 -5.81
CA GLU A 42 0.09 16.27 -4.89
C GLU A 42 -1.22 16.55 -5.64
N THR A 43 -2.33 16.37 -4.92
CA THR A 43 -3.68 16.74 -5.35
C THR A 43 -4.35 17.56 -4.24
N GLU A 44 -5.51 18.13 -4.49
CA GLU A 44 -6.25 18.93 -3.50
C GLU A 44 -6.55 18.15 -2.20
N ASP A 45 -6.81 16.83 -2.32
CA ASP A 45 -7.23 15.97 -1.21
C ASP A 45 -6.24 14.84 -0.88
N GLY A 46 -5.02 14.91 -1.38
CA GLY A 46 -4.01 13.89 -1.11
C GLY A 46 -2.93 13.79 -2.18
N ILE A 47 -2.72 12.61 -2.75
CA ILE A 47 -1.76 12.37 -3.83
C ILE A 47 -2.35 11.43 -4.88
N ARG A 48 -1.81 11.49 -6.10
CA ARG A 48 -2.01 10.49 -7.14
C ARG A 48 -0.69 9.97 -7.69
N THR A 49 -0.73 8.80 -8.30
CA THR A 49 0.38 8.31 -9.12
C THR A 49 0.27 8.87 -10.53
N GLU A 50 1.41 9.24 -11.12
CA GLU A 50 1.53 9.58 -12.54
C GLU A 50 2.64 8.79 -13.18
N ALA A 51 2.57 8.58 -14.50
CA ALA A 51 3.70 8.08 -15.25
C ALA A 51 4.79 9.16 -15.30
N PHE A 52 6.04 8.80 -14.93
CA PHE A 52 7.17 9.70 -15.07
C PHE A 52 7.47 9.99 -16.56
N ASP A 53 7.42 8.95 -17.38
CA ASP A 53 7.54 9.04 -18.84
C ASP A 53 6.27 8.45 -19.46
N ALA A 54 5.38 9.32 -19.93
CA ALA A 54 4.11 8.92 -20.53
C ALA A 54 4.27 8.01 -21.76
N ALA A 55 5.38 8.15 -22.51
CA ALA A 55 5.66 7.31 -23.68
C ALA A 55 5.96 5.85 -23.31
N LYS A 56 6.37 5.60 -22.08
CA LYS A 56 6.67 4.27 -21.55
C LYS A 56 5.52 3.64 -20.74
N CYS A 57 4.40 4.32 -20.61
CA CYS A 57 3.23 3.82 -19.90
C CYS A 57 2.44 2.90 -20.83
N SER A 58 2.70 1.60 -20.76
CA SER A 58 2.03 0.61 -21.61
C SER A 58 0.60 0.28 -21.15
N ASP A 59 0.34 0.27 -19.83
CA ASP A 59 -0.97 0.03 -19.24
C ASP A 59 -1.13 0.89 -17.97
N PRO A 60 -1.97 1.93 -18.01
CA PRO A 60 -2.20 2.79 -16.84
C PRO A 60 -3.15 2.18 -15.80
N SER A 61 -3.93 1.15 -16.14
CA SER A 61 -5.08 0.69 -15.34
C SER A 61 -4.73 0.25 -13.91
N LEU A 62 -3.54 -0.34 -13.71
CA LEU A 62 -3.07 -0.82 -12.40
C LEU A 62 -2.01 0.09 -11.78
N ILE A 63 -1.61 1.16 -12.46
CA ILE A 63 -0.50 2.01 -11.99
C ILE A 63 -0.89 3.47 -11.75
N ILE A 64 -1.98 3.96 -12.35
CA ILE A 64 -2.47 5.33 -12.18
C ILE A 64 -3.72 5.31 -11.31
N TYR A 65 -3.61 5.81 -10.09
CA TYR A 65 -4.69 5.87 -9.08
C TYR A 65 -4.35 6.91 -8.00
N HIS A 66 -5.25 7.17 -7.10
CA HIS A 66 -5.01 8.00 -5.90
C HIS A 66 -4.64 7.09 -4.72
N PRO A 67 -3.38 6.95 -4.34
CA PRO A 67 -3.02 6.11 -3.20
C PRO A 67 -3.41 6.71 -1.85
N VAL A 68 -3.53 8.04 -1.77
CA VAL A 68 -3.90 8.74 -0.54
C VAL A 68 -4.96 9.79 -0.86
N ARG A 69 -6.07 9.77 -0.10
CA ARG A 69 -7.11 10.81 -0.16
C ARG A 69 -7.66 11.12 1.23
N GLN A 70 -8.02 12.38 1.45
CA GLN A 70 -8.81 12.78 2.60
C GLN A 70 -10.31 12.64 2.31
N SER A 71 -11.07 12.24 3.32
CA SER A 71 -12.52 12.13 3.26
C SER A 71 -13.12 12.44 4.62
N GLY A 72 -13.81 13.59 4.76
CA GLY A 72 -14.47 13.99 6.01
C GLY A 72 -13.53 14.18 7.21
N GLY A 73 -12.24 14.47 6.96
CA GLY A 73 -11.20 14.59 7.99
C GLY A 73 -10.40 13.31 8.22
N ASP A 74 -10.87 12.17 7.75
CA ASP A 74 -10.18 10.89 7.79
C ASP A 74 -9.21 10.75 6.60
N LEU A 75 -8.17 9.90 6.75
CA LEU A 75 -7.19 9.64 5.70
C LEU A 75 -7.32 8.22 5.19
N ILE A 76 -7.54 8.09 3.89
CA ILE A 76 -7.59 6.82 3.17
C ILE A 76 -6.24 6.60 2.50
N VAL A 77 -5.63 5.42 2.70
CA VAL A 77 -4.35 5.03 2.08
C VAL A 77 -4.48 3.64 1.48
N THR A 78 -4.20 3.49 0.19
CA THR A 78 -4.29 2.19 -0.47
C THR A 78 -3.24 2.00 -1.57
N ASN A 79 -3.13 0.76 -2.09
CA ASN A 79 -2.25 0.46 -3.21
C ASN A 79 -2.96 0.39 -4.58
N GLY A 80 -4.17 0.94 -4.69
CA GLY A 80 -4.92 0.88 -5.95
C GLY A 80 -6.16 1.79 -5.98
N ASP A 81 -7.02 1.61 -6.98
CA ASP A 81 -8.23 2.40 -7.21
C ASP A 81 -9.34 2.21 -6.17
N GLN A 82 -9.17 1.27 -5.23
CA GLN A 82 -10.11 1.12 -4.11
C GLN A 82 -10.13 2.35 -3.18
N THR A 83 -9.15 3.24 -3.23
CA THR A 83 -9.19 4.53 -2.52
C THR A 83 -10.46 5.31 -2.87
N ASP A 84 -10.75 5.43 -4.17
CA ASP A 84 -11.93 6.13 -4.64
C ASP A 84 -13.22 5.39 -4.24
N THR A 85 -13.22 4.06 -4.27
CA THR A 85 -14.36 3.26 -3.79
C THR A 85 -14.64 3.50 -2.32
N ILE A 86 -13.59 3.54 -1.46
CA ILE A 86 -13.74 3.80 -0.02
C ILE A 86 -14.28 5.21 0.22
N ARG A 87 -13.72 6.22 -0.46
CA ARG A 87 -14.18 7.60 -0.36
C ARG A 87 -15.64 7.75 -0.77
N ASP A 88 -16.02 7.20 -1.92
CA ASP A 88 -17.35 7.39 -2.52
C ASP A 88 -18.44 6.64 -1.75
N MET A 89 -18.12 5.50 -1.15
CA MET A 89 -19.05 4.74 -0.31
C MET A 89 -19.14 5.29 1.14
N GLY A 90 -18.10 5.98 1.63
CA GLY A 90 -18.07 6.51 2.99
C GLY A 90 -18.02 5.44 4.10
N ASP A 91 -17.88 4.17 3.75
CA ASP A 91 -17.73 3.05 4.69
C ASP A 91 -16.60 2.14 4.25
N PHE A 92 -15.55 2.07 5.08
CA PHE A 92 -14.31 1.38 4.76
C PHE A 92 -14.50 -0.12 4.49
N ARG A 93 -15.22 -0.78 5.40
CA ARG A 93 -15.38 -2.25 5.31
C ARG A 93 -16.30 -2.64 4.16
N SER A 94 -17.44 -1.97 4.02
CA SER A 94 -18.36 -2.22 2.90
C SER A 94 -17.68 -1.98 1.56
N ALA A 95 -16.90 -0.92 1.42
CA ALA A 95 -16.13 -0.65 0.21
C ALA A 95 -15.12 -1.78 -0.09
N CYS A 96 -14.34 -2.21 0.90
CA CYS A 96 -13.41 -3.33 0.75
C CYS A 96 -14.12 -4.65 0.39
N MET A 97 -15.35 -4.86 0.87
CA MET A 97 -16.13 -6.06 0.51
C MET A 97 -16.53 -6.11 -0.97
N THR A 98 -16.62 -4.97 -1.65
CA THR A 98 -16.92 -4.90 -3.10
C THR A 98 -15.69 -5.15 -3.97
N ARG A 99 -14.48 -5.12 -3.39
CA ARG A 99 -13.21 -5.24 -4.12
C ARG A 99 -12.56 -6.61 -3.96
N ARG A 100 -11.61 -6.88 -4.85
CA ARG A 100 -10.80 -8.11 -4.85
C ARG A 100 -9.33 -7.74 -5.03
N PHE A 101 -8.43 -8.73 -4.93
CA PHE A 101 -7.02 -8.62 -5.33
C PHE A 101 -6.88 -8.16 -6.79
N GLU A 102 -5.69 -7.74 -7.22
CA GLU A 102 -5.44 -7.31 -8.61
C GLU A 102 -5.43 -8.52 -9.57
N PRO A 103 -5.94 -8.35 -10.82
CA PRO A 103 -6.03 -9.46 -11.78
C PRO A 103 -4.71 -9.70 -12.53
N ASP A 104 -3.58 -9.53 -11.85
CA ASP A 104 -2.22 -9.61 -12.40
C ASP A 104 -1.58 -10.99 -12.16
N GLY A 105 -2.21 -12.06 -12.63
CA GLY A 105 -1.63 -13.40 -12.54
C GLY A 105 -0.20 -13.48 -13.07
N PRO A 106 0.69 -14.28 -12.45
CA PRO A 106 0.44 -15.24 -11.37
C PRO A 106 0.53 -14.65 -9.95
N ASN A 107 0.87 -13.36 -9.78
CA ASN A 107 1.07 -12.75 -8.47
C ASN A 107 -0.26 -12.48 -7.74
N PHE A 108 -1.32 -12.13 -8.50
CA PHE A 108 -2.60 -11.72 -7.93
C PHE A 108 -2.39 -10.74 -6.77
N THR A 109 -1.71 -9.63 -7.08
CA THR A 109 -1.25 -8.63 -6.10
C THR A 109 -2.33 -8.31 -5.07
N PRO A 110 -2.07 -8.49 -3.77
CA PRO A 110 -3.04 -8.13 -2.74
C PRO A 110 -3.39 -6.65 -2.77
N ARG A 111 -4.66 -6.32 -2.53
CA ARG A 111 -5.05 -4.94 -2.24
C ARG A 111 -4.91 -4.71 -0.75
N ILE A 112 -4.07 -3.75 -0.38
CA ILE A 112 -3.90 -3.29 1.00
C ILE A 112 -4.52 -1.90 1.15
N SER A 113 -5.19 -1.67 2.28
CA SER A 113 -5.83 -0.39 2.56
C SER A 113 -5.68 -0.05 4.04
N ALA A 114 -5.60 1.25 4.33
CA ALA A 114 -5.74 1.80 5.66
C ALA A 114 -6.80 2.92 5.65
N MET A 115 -7.57 3.00 6.74
CA MET A 115 -8.40 4.13 7.09
C MET A 115 -7.90 4.67 8.43
N VAL A 116 -7.41 5.89 8.44
CA VAL A 116 -6.92 6.57 9.65
C VAL A 116 -7.97 7.60 10.07
N TYR A 117 -8.54 7.41 11.23
CA TYR A 117 -9.67 8.21 11.68
C TYR A 117 -9.21 9.49 12.39
N SER A 118 -9.82 10.61 12.05
CA SER A 118 -9.58 11.92 12.69
C SER A 118 -9.93 11.91 14.18
N GLY A 119 -10.87 11.07 14.58
CA GLY A 119 -11.24 10.82 15.97
C GLY A 119 -10.28 9.92 16.75
N GLY A 120 -9.23 9.41 16.11
CA GLY A 120 -8.27 8.46 16.67
C GLY A 120 -8.53 7.02 16.23
N GLY A 121 -7.48 6.20 16.29
CA GLY A 121 -7.50 4.84 15.79
C GLY A 121 -7.40 4.72 14.27
N PHE A 122 -7.30 3.50 13.80
CA PHE A 122 -7.23 3.19 12.36
C PHE A 122 -7.60 1.73 12.08
N GLU A 123 -7.93 1.46 10.83
CA GLU A 123 -8.16 0.09 10.34
C GLU A 123 -7.24 -0.22 9.16
N PHE A 124 -6.80 -1.47 9.09
CA PHE A 124 -6.23 -2.05 7.87
C PHE A 124 -7.18 -3.05 7.24
N SER A 125 -7.10 -3.19 5.92
CA SER A 125 -7.59 -4.36 5.20
C SER A 125 -6.54 -4.92 4.26
N ILE A 126 -6.60 -6.25 4.04
CA ILE A 126 -5.86 -6.91 2.97
C ILE A 126 -6.80 -7.89 2.25
N LEU A 127 -6.86 -7.75 0.92
CA LEU A 127 -7.68 -8.57 0.04
C LEU A 127 -6.72 -9.45 -0.77
N LYS A 128 -6.73 -10.76 -0.47
CA LYS A 128 -5.76 -11.72 -1.01
C LYS A 128 -6.43 -12.72 -1.94
N HIS A 129 -5.72 -13.13 -2.98
CA HIS A 129 -6.09 -14.28 -3.77
C HIS A 129 -6.08 -15.57 -2.91
N GLY A 130 -7.00 -16.46 -3.21
CA GLY A 130 -7.05 -17.82 -2.71
C GLY A 130 -7.68 -18.74 -3.75
N TRP A 131 -7.49 -20.04 -3.56
CA TRP A 131 -8.13 -21.06 -4.37
C TRP A 131 -9.42 -21.52 -3.71
N GLY A 132 -10.49 -21.57 -4.48
CA GLY A 132 -11.80 -22.12 -4.08
C GLY A 132 -12.02 -23.53 -4.61
N SER A 133 -13.27 -23.98 -4.53
CA SER A 133 -13.67 -25.28 -5.09
C SER A 133 -13.52 -25.31 -6.61
N PRO A 134 -13.29 -26.48 -7.21
CA PRO A 134 -13.33 -26.64 -8.65
C PRO A 134 -14.68 -26.19 -9.24
N ASP A 135 -14.64 -25.63 -10.42
CA ASP A 135 -15.82 -25.34 -11.23
C ASP A 135 -16.32 -26.57 -11.97
N GLN A 136 -17.23 -26.39 -12.96
CA GLN A 136 -17.82 -27.48 -13.72
C GLN A 136 -16.81 -28.21 -14.64
N ASP A 137 -15.71 -27.54 -14.98
CA ASP A 137 -14.63 -28.08 -15.83
C ASP A 137 -13.49 -28.68 -15.00
N GLY A 138 -13.60 -28.63 -13.66
CA GLY A 138 -12.60 -29.15 -12.71
C GLY A 138 -11.47 -28.16 -12.40
N GLU A 139 -11.53 -26.93 -12.92
CA GLU A 139 -10.54 -25.89 -12.67
C GLU A 139 -10.81 -25.19 -11.33
N LEU A 140 -9.76 -24.96 -10.53
CA LEU A 140 -9.89 -24.26 -9.25
C LEU A 140 -10.35 -22.81 -9.46
N THR A 141 -11.40 -22.43 -8.75
CA THR A 141 -11.92 -21.06 -8.82
C THR A 141 -11.06 -20.09 -8.04
N HIS A 142 -10.95 -18.85 -8.55
CA HIS A 142 -10.28 -17.76 -7.86
C HIS A 142 -11.22 -17.13 -6.82
N VAL A 143 -10.87 -17.21 -5.54
CA VAL A 143 -11.63 -16.58 -4.44
C VAL A 143 -10.84 -15.45 -3.80
N CYS A 144 -11.53 -14.53 -3.14
CA CYS A 144 -10.92 -13.44 -2.42
C CYS A 144 -11.04 -13.63 -0.92
N ASN A 145 -9.91 -13.80 -0.25
CA ASN A 145 -9.80 -13.83 1.20
C ASN A 145 -9.59 -12.39 1.73
N ARG A 146 -10.42 -11.96 2.67
CA ARG A 146 -10.41 -10.61 3.24
C ARG A 146 -10.07 -10.67 4.71
N GLN A 147 -9.15 -9.82 5.15
CA GLN A 147 -8.79 -9.66 6.54
C GLN A 147 -8.88 -8.17 6.91
N PHE A 148 -9.37 -7.89 8.11
CA PHE A 148 -9.50 -6.55 8.68
C PHE A 148 -8.83 -6.54 10.05
N PHE A 149 -8.09 -5.47 10.36
CA PHE A 149 -7.40 -5.26 11.61
C PHE A 149 -7.72 -3.86 12.12
N CYS A 150 -8.28 -3.78 13.32
CA CYS A 150 -8.69 -2.53 13.94
C CYS A 150 -7.79 -2.22 15.12
N TYR A 151 -7.37 -0.97 15.22
CA TYR A 151 -6.53 -0.46 16.29
C TYR A 151 -7.16 0.82 16.85
N GLU A 152 -7.56 0.79 18.13
CA GLU A 152 -8.09 1.97 18.82
C GLU A 152 -6.98 2.96 19.18
N ASP A 153 -5.79 2.45 19.52
CA ASP A 153 -4.57 3.21 19.81
C ASP A 153 -3.34 2.32 19.59
N ILE A 154 -2.16 2.91 19.58
CA ILE A 154 -0.88 2.20 19.53
C ILE A 154 0.12 2.84 20.48
N ALA A 155 1.12 2.07 20.89
CA ALA A 155 2.16 2.56 21.78
C ALA A 155 2.95 3.72 21.14
N PRO A 156 3.28 4.78 21.89
CA PRO A 156 4.14 5.85 21.39
C PRO A 156 5.47 5.31 20.85
N GLY A 157 5.94 5.84 19.73
CA GLY A 157 7.18 5.41 19.10
C GLY A 157 7.09 4.10 18.30
N THR A 158 5.87 3.57 18.13
CA THR A 158 5.62 2.40 17.27
C THR A 158 4.64 2.73 16.14
N MET A 159 4.65 1.86 15.11
CA MET A 159 3.69 1.86 14.00
C MET A 159 3.21 0.43 13.77
N ARG A 160 2.05 0.30 13.10
CA ARG A 160 1.62 -0.96 12.47
C ARG A 160 1.94 -0.89 10.98
N PHE A 161 2.58 -1.93 10.47
CA PHE A 161 3.01 -2.02 9.07
C PHE A 161 2.36 -3.20 8.36
N LEU A 162 1.80 -2.92 7.19
CA LEU A 162 1.22 -3.90 6.28
C LEU A 162 1.82 -3.72 4.89
N SER A 163 2.19 -4.81 4.21
CA SER A 163 2.71 -4.79 2.85
C SER A 163 1.96 -5.77 1.93
N THR A 164 2.12 -5.63 0.61
CA THR A 164 1.53 -6.58 -0.33
C THR A 164 2.24 -7.92 -0.29
N TYR A 165 3.57 -7.92 -0.09
CA TYR A 165 4.40 -9.12 -0.11
C TYR A 165 5.27 -9.24 1.14
N GLN A 166 5.60 -10.47 1.51
CA GLN A 166 6.56 -10.76 2.59
C GLN A 166 8.01 -10.51 2.15
N GLY A 167 8.28 -10.56 0.85
CA GLY A 167 9.61 -10.42 0.28
C GLY A 167 9.62 -10.63 -1.22
N ASP A 168 10.80 -10.81 -1.78
CA ASP A 168 10.98 -11.14 -3.19
C ASP A 168 10.71 -12.64 -3.47
N GLY A 169 10.39 -12.97 -4.71
CA GLY A 169 10.08 -14.33 -5.13
C GLY A 169 9.42 -14.43 -6.50
N SER A 170 9.18 -15.69 -6.94
CA SER A 170 8.45 -15.99 -8.18
C SER A 170 7.62 -17.27 -8.00
N PRO A 171 6.28 -17.17 -7.83
CA PRO A 171 5.52 -15.93 -7.65
C PRO A 171 5.89 -15.18 -6.37
N LEU A 172 5.50 -13.92 -6.29
CA LEU A 172 5.74 -13.10 -5.08
C LEU A 172 4.97 -13.66 -3.88
N PRO A 173 5.63 -13.88 -2.72
CA PRO A 173 4.94 -14.41 -1.53
C PRO A 173 4.03 -13.33 -0.94
N THR A 174 2.73 -13.54 -1.00
CA THR A 174 1.72 -12.66 -0.41
C THR A 174 1.94 -12.49 1.10
N PHE A 175 1.74 -11.26 1.61
CA PHE A 175 1.81 -10.97 3.03
C PHE A 175 0.89 -11.91 3.84
N ALA A 176 1.39 -12.45 4.95
CA ALA A 176 0.67 -13.34 5.84
C ALA A 176 0.83 -12.92 7.30
N GLY A 177 -0.16 -13.27 8.11
CA GLY A 177 -0.22 -12.89 9.52
C GLY A 177 -0.85 -11.53 9.75
N GLU A 178 -0.57 -10.95 10.91
CA GLU A 178 -1.04 -9.64 11.35
C GLU A 178 -0.07 -8.53 10.92
N PRO A 179 -0.55 -7.26 10.80
CA PRO A 179 0.33 -6.11 10.60
C PRO A 179 1.43 -6.06 11.65
N LEU A 180 2.67 -5.90 11.19
CA LEU A 180 3.86 -5.94 12.04
C LEU A 180 3.92 -4.71 12.94
N GLU A 181 4.28 -4.91 14.22
CA GLU A 181 4.65 -3.79 15.07
C GLU A 181 6.11 -3.41 14.83
N VAL A 182 6.33 -2.16 14.41
CA VAL A 182 7.63 -1.65 14.00
C VAL A 182 7.97 -0.32 14.68
N SER A 183 9.26 0.03 14.74
CA SER A 183 9.75 1.33 15.21
C SER A 183 9.31 2.48 14.30
N CYS A 184 9.45 3.71 14.77
CA CYS A 184 8.98 4.96 14.17
C CYS A 184 10.14 5.84 13.65
N PRO A 185 10.90 5.45 12.60
CA PRO A 185 11.97 6.26 12.04
C PRO A 185 11.45 7.51 11.33
N SER A 186 12.34 8.43 11.00
CA SER A 186 12.02 9.60 10.18
C SER A 186 11.74 9.22 8.71
N PRO A 187 11.04 10.09 7.94
CA PRO A 187 10.79 9.86 6.51
C PRO A 187 12.06 9.62 5.68
N ASP A 188 13.12 10.39 5.95
CA ASP A 188 14.39 10.28 5.23
C ASP A 188 15.09 8.94 5.49
N GLU A 189 15.04 8.45 6.73
CA GLU A 189 15.58 7.14 7.10
C GLU A 189 14.80 6.01 6.42
N VAL A 190 13.46 6.10 6.38
CA VAL A 190 12.61 5.13 5.66
C VAL A 190 12.99 5.11 4.17
N TRP A 191 13.07 6.29 3.53
CA TRP A 191 13.45 6.40 2.11
C TRP A 191 14.83 5.83 1.83
N ALA A 192 15.79 6.08 2.71
CA ALA A 192 17.15 5.55 2.59
C ALA A 192 17.23 4.03 2.81
N ALA A 193 16.35 3.46 3.63
CA ALA A 193 16.33 2.03 3.96
C ALA A 193 15.68 1.16 2.87
N LEU A 194 14.78 1.74 2.04
CA LEU A 194 14.17 1.02 0.91
C LEU A 194 15.23 0.61 -0.11
N ASN A 195 15.11 -0.62 -0.63
CA ASN A 195 16.03 -1.15 -1.65
C ASN A 195 16.17 -0.17 -2.83
N ALA A 196 17.40 0.25 -3.12
CA ALA A 196 17.70 1.30 -4.08
C ALA A 196 17.26 0.99 -5.52
N ASP A 197 17.29 -0.29 -5.93
CA ASP A 197 16.90 -0.70 -7.27
C ASP A 197 15.39 -0.70 -7.46
N ASN A 198 14.65 -1.07 -6.42
CA ASN A 198 13.22 -1.32 -6.49
C ASN A 198 12.36 -0.15 -5.99
N LYS A 199 12.87 0.74 -5.12
CA LYS A 199 12.08 1.89 -4.64
C LYS A 199 11.66 2.81 -5.77
N VAL A 200 10.45 3.31 -5.70
CA VAL A 200 9.84 4.21 -6.70
C VAL A 200 9.46 5.55 -6.06
N SER A 201 8.56 5.53 -5.10
CA SER A 201 8.11 6.73 -4.37
C SER A 201 7.71 6.40 -2.93
N LEU A 202 7.81 7.40 -2.06
CA LEU A 202 7.34 7.37 -0.67
C LEU A 202 6.52 8.63 -0.39
N TYR A 203 5.32 8.43 0.15
CA TYR A 203 4.52 9.45 0.83
C TYR A 203 4.75 9.33 2.33
N ALA A 204 5.06 10.45 2.97
CA ALA A 204 5.18 10.54 4.41
C ALA A 204 4.34 11.71 4.92
N ASN A 205 3.46 11.45 5.88
CA ASN A 205 2.74 12.48 6.64
C ASN A 205 3.16 12.32 8.10
N VAL A 206 3.73 13.36 8.70
CA VAL A 206 4.16 13.38 10.11
C VAL A 206 3.61 14.63 10.77
N GLY A 207 2.67 14.46 11.69
CA GLY A 207 2.04 15.58 12.39
C GLY A 207 1.26 16.55 11.47
N GLY A 208 0.84 16.07 10.29
CA GLY A 208 0.18 16.89 9.26
C GLY A 208 1.13 17.40 8.17
N ASP A 209 2.44 17.37 8.40
CA ASP A 209 3.43 17.76 7.39
C ASP A 209 3.64 16.63 6.39
N VAL A 210 3.34 16.90 5.11
CA VAL A 210 3.48 15.93 4.01
C VAL A 210 4.81 16.13 3.31
N LYS A 211 5.54 15.01 3.09
CA LYS A 211 6.75 14.96 2.29
C LYS A 211 6.66 13.84 1.27
N LEU A 212 6.96 14.16 0.00
CA LEU A 212 7.01 13.20 -1.09
C LEU A 212 8.46 12.94 -1.49
N PHE A 213 8.79 11.67 -1.70
CA PHE A 213 10.06 11.24 -2.28
C PHE A 213 9.76 10.52 -3.59
N ASN A 214 10.45 10.89 -4.65
CA ASN A 214 10.32 10.33 -5.97
C ASN A 214 11.70 10.03 -6.56
N LYS A 215 12.01 8.75 -6.76
CA LYS A 215 13.33 8.33 -7.29
C LYS A 215 13.69 9.03 -8.60
N HIS A 216 12.74 9.15 -9.51
CA HIS A 216 12.95 9.77 -10.81
C HIS A 216 13.19 11.29 -10.76
N LEU A 217 12.80 11.94 -9.66
CA LEU A 217 13.02 13.38 -9.48
C LEU A 217 14.28 13.68 -8.65
N GLY A 218 15.06 12.67 -8.29
CA GLY A 218 16.29 12.83 -7.53
C GLY A 218 16.10 13.18 -6.06
N GLN A 219 14.94 12.84 -5.52
CA GLN A 219 14.56 13.09 -4.12
C GLN A 219 14.75 11.85 -3.27
#